data_928c140d333085fabb29d339b1d4a9d2
#
_entry.id   928c140d333085fabb29d339b1d4a9d2
#
_cell.length_a   1.000
_cell.length_b   1.000
_cell.length_c   1.000
_cell.angle_alpha   90.00
_cell.angle_beta   90.00
_cell.angle_gamma   90.00
#
_symmetry.space_group_name_H-M   'P 1'
#
loop_
_entity.id
_entity.type
_entity.pdbx_description
1 polymer ?
#
loop_
_entity_poly.entity_id
_entity_poly.type
_entity_poly.pdbx_seq_one_letter_code
_entity_poly.pdbx_strand_id
1 'polypeptide(L)'
;MTNDFLFIGHRGTRVEYDENTIEAFKKAIDFGANYIEFDVHPTRDNQIIVIHDKTLDRTTNGSGLVKDLLYSEISKVKTVKTNKNIPLLSEIFNEFNETVNYMIELKELGIENEVINIVKKFNLLERCVISSRNLNQLKNLREKFSNIRTCYNITKGIGLTLNEFLSQEVQNLSTHIDFISLNSSLISEKFIKHCLNYNLIPLSWDFLKYDDPLLKIKSLIKIGIKGILFDNYRNIKIIKNWLKNDYKLNLE
;
A
#
# COMPACT_ATOMS: atom_id res chain seq x y z
N MET A 1 -3.38 -1.22 20.32
CA MET A 1 -2.69 -1.42 19.02
C MET A 1 -2.56 -2.91 18.85
N THR A 2 -3.12 -3.48 17.79
CA THR A 2 -3.03 -4.91 17.53
C THR A 2 -1.58 -5.30 17.37
N ASN A 3 -1.12 -6.28 18.14
CA ASN A 3 0.23 -6.85 18.09
C ASN A 3 0.48 -7.65 16.79
N ASP A 4 -0.40 -7.54 15.82
CA ASP A 4 -0.43 -8.37 14.64
C ASP A 4 0.49 -7.82 13.55
N PHE A 5 1.31 -8.69 13.00
CA PHE A 5 2.15 -8.39 11.85
C PHE A 5 1.28 -8.14 10.60
N LEU A 6 1.58 -7.07 9.85
CA LEU A 6 0.83 -6.72 8.65
C LEU A 6 1.39 -7.47 7.43
N PHE A 7 0.57 -8.35 6.87
CA PHE A 7 0.83 -9.06 5.62
C PHE A 7 0.09 -8.33 4.49
N ILE A 8 0.79 -7.46 3.77
CA ILE A 8 0.20 -6.56 2.79
C ILE A 8 0.52 -7.06 1.38
N GLY A 9 -0.47 -7.39 0.55
CA GLY A 9 -0.26 -7.70 -0.86
C GLY A 9 0.05 -6.41 -1.63
N HIS A 10 1.31 -6.19 -2.03
CA HIS A 10 1.78 -5.01 -2.76
C HIS A 10 1.19 -4.99 -4.17
N ARG A 11 0.25 -4.09 -4.45
CA ARG A 11 -0.57 -4.08 -5.66
C ARG A 11 -1.24 -5.44 -5.91
N GLY A 12 -1.61 -6.12 -4.82
CA GLY A 12 -1.98 -7.52 -4.78
C GLY A 12 -0.76 -8.43 -4.86
N THR A 13 -0.25 -8.64 -6.06
CA THR A 13 1.04 -9.30 -6.34
C THR A 13 1.61 -8.78 -7.64
N ARG A 14 2.94 -8.82 -7.79
CA ARG A 14 3.67 -8.34 -8.99
C ARG A 14 4.32 -9.47 -9.78
N VAL A 15 4.16 -10.72 -9.31
CA VAL A 15 4.66 -11.91 -9.99
C VAL A 15 3.52 -12.72 -10.55
N GLU A 16 3.65 -13.21 -11.79
CA GLU A 16 2.69 -14.04 -12.55
C GLU A 16 1.38 -13.32 -12.95
N TYR A 17 0.84 -12.48 -12.11
CA TYR A 17 -0.38 -11.70 -12.35
C TYR A 17 -0.01 -10.25 -12.70
N ASP A 18 -0.94 -9.55 -13.36
CA ASP A 18 -0.81 -8.10 -13.51
C ASP A 18 -1.11 -7.41 -12.17
N GLU A 19 -0.22 -6.52 -11.75
CA GLU A 19 -0.39 -5.69 -10.57
C GLU A 19 -1.69 -4.85 -10.64
N ASN A 20 -2.27 -4.52 -9.48
CA ASN A 20 -3.47 -3.68 -9.40
C ASN A 20 -4.71 -4.27 -10.12
N THR A 21 -4.85 -5.58 -10.10
CA THR A 21 -6.02 -6.30 -10.64
C THR A 21 -6.73 -7.11 -9.54
N ILE A 22 -8.03 -7.36 -9.75
CA ILE A 22 -8.85 -8.17 -8.81
C ILE A 22 -8.22 -9.55 -8.59
N GLU A 23 -7.70 -10.19 -9.65
CA GLU A 23 -7.06 -11.49 -9.55
C GLU A 23 -5.77 -11.46 -8.73
N ALA A 24 -4.96 -10.38 -8.86
CA ALA A 24 -3.76 -10.20 -8.05
C ALA A 24 -4.11 -10.04 -6.56
N PHE A 25 -5.18 -9.30 -6.26
CA PHE A 25 -5.66 -9.15 -4.89
C PHE A 25 -6.21 -10.45 -4.32
N LYS A 26 -7.03 -11.20 -5.08
CA LYS A 26 -7.51 -12.54 -4.68
C LYS A 26 -6.36 -13.46 -4.31
N LYS A 27 -5.31 -13.49 -5.13
CA LYS A 27 -4.12 -14.31 -4.85
C LYS A 27 -3.42 -13.93 -3.57
N ALA A 28 -3.23 -12.63 -3.29
CA ALA A 28 -2.65 -12.19 -2.04
C ALA A 28 -3.50 -12.63 -0.82
N ILE A 29 -4.82 -12.45 -0.90
CA ILE A 29 -5.78 -12.82 0.16
C ILE A 29 -5.79 -14.33 0.37
N ASP A 30 -5.87 -15.14 -0.69
CA ASP A 30 -5.86 -16.61 -0.64
C ASP A 30 -4.60 -17.17 0.06
N PHE A 31 -3.47 -16.43 -0.03
CA PHE A 31 -2.21 -16.79 0.62
C PHE A 31 -2.04 -16.15 2.00
N GLY A 32 -3.04 -15.44 2.49
CA GLY A 32 -3.14 -14.97 3.85
C GLY A 32 -2.75 -13.51 4.08
N ALA A 33 -2.78 -12.67 3.04
CA ALA A 33 -2.71 -11.22 3.24
C ALA A 33 -3.89 -10.76 4.11
N ASN A 34 -3.62 -9.91 5.10
CA ASN A 34 -4.65 -9.23 5.89
C ASN A 34 -4.87 -7.79 5.45
N TYR A 35 -4.04 -7.31 4.52
CA TYR A 35 -4.19 -6.07 3.77
C TYR A 35 -3.91 -6.30 2.30
N ILE A 36 -4.60 -5.57 1.43
CA ILE A 36 -4.20 -5.34 0.04
C ILE A 36 -3.82 -3.88 -0.11
N GLU A 37 -2.69 -3.64 -0.77
CA GLU A 37 -2.25 -2.29 -1.12
C GLU A 37 -2.42 -2.08 -2.62
N PHE A 38 -2.83 -0.87 -2.99
CA PHE A 38 -3.00 -0.47 -4.37
C PHE A 38 -2.95 1.05 -4.57
N ASP A 39 -2.72 1.43 -5.81
CA ASP A 39 -2.49 2.79 -6.25
C ASP A 39 -3.69 3.36 -6.98
N VAL A 40 -4.08 4.61 -6.72
CA VAL A 40 -5.24 5.22 -7.37
C VAL A 40 -4.92 6.51 -8.11
N HIS A 41 -5.52 6.65 -9.29
CA HIS A 41 -5.51 7.84 -10.14
C HIS A 41 -6.93 8.25 -10.55
N PRO A 42 -7.19 9.55 -10.74
CA PRO A 42 -8.43 10.03 -11.33
C PRO A 42 -8.37 9.98 -12.85
N THR A 43 -9.47 9.65 -13.51
CA THR A 43 -9.67 9.82 -14.94
C THR A 43 -10.12 11.25 -15.25
N ARG A 44 -10.22 11.61 -16.55
CA ARG A 44 -10.73 12.92 -16.99
C ARG A 44 -12.16 13.22 -16.48
N ASP A 45 -12.99 12.21 -16.35
CA ASP A 45 -14.36 12.28 -15.79
C ASP A 45 -14.42 11.96 -14.30
N ASN A 46 -13.30 12.13 -13.58
CA ASN A 46 -13.16 11.97 -12.12
C ASN A 46 -13.56 10.58 -11.58
N GLN A 47 -13.50 9.53 -12.40
CA GLN A 47 -13.59 8.17 -11.89
C GLN A 47 -12.26 7.78 -11.23
N ILE A 48 -12.30 7.16 -10.06
CA ILE A 48 -11.10 6.69 -9.37
C ILE A 48 -10.79 5.26 -9.83
N ILE A 49 -9.71 5.10 -10.60
CA ILE A 49 -9.22 3.80 -11.09
C ILE A 49 -8.01 3.32 -10.31
N VAL A 50 -7.76 2.01 -10.36
CA VAL A 50 -6.65 1.36 -9.65
C VAL A 50 -5.54 1.03 -10.64
N ILE A 51 -4.50 1.87 -10.66
CA ILE A 51 -3.31 1.74 -11.50
C ILE A 51 -2.14 2.49 -10.88
N HIS A 52 -0.90 1.99 -11.04
CA HIS A 52 0.28 2.63 -10.43
C HIS A 52 0.80 3.84 -11.20
N ASP A 53 0.93 3.69 -12.53
CA ASP A 53 1.57 4.70 -13.36
C ASP A 53 0.56 5.79 -13.78
N LYS A 54 1.06 6.97 -14.06
CA LYS A 54 0.25 8.07 -14.61
C LYS A 54 -0.27 7.78 -16.02
N THR A 55 0.31 6.76 -16.68
CA THR A 55 -0.03 6.36 -18.05
C THR A 55 -0.40 4.89 -18.12
N LEU A 56 -1.10 4.50 -19.18
CA LEU A 56 -1.50 3.12 -19.45
C LEU A 56 -0.38 2.23 -20.00
N ASP A 57 0.71 2.82 -20.50
CA ASP A 57 1.67 2.23 -21.44
C ASP A 57 2.41 0.98 -20.90
N ARG A 58 2.80 0.95 -19.61
CA ARG A 58 3.65 -0.12 -19.06
C ARG A 58 2.88 -1.42 -18.79
N THR A 59 1.69 -1.31 -18.27
CA THR A 59 0.95 -2.46 -17.72
C THR A 59 -0.23 -2.89 -18.58
N THR A 60 -0.53 -2.13 -19.65
CA THR A 60 -1.72 -2.35 -20.47
C THR A 60 -1.41 -2.31 -21.97
N ASN A 61 -2.36 -2.72 -22.81
CA ASN A 61 -2.32 -2.57 -24.26
C ASN A 61 -2.79 -1.19 -24.75
N GLY A 62 -3.14 -0.27 -23.82
CA GLY A 62 -3.48 1.12 -24.11
C GLY A 62 -2.28 2.04 -23.96
N SER A 63 -2.47 3.33 -24.27
CA SER A 63 -1.45 4.36 -24.13
C SER A 63 -2.07 5.69 -23.70
N GLY A 64 -1.22 6.58 -23.16
CA GLY A 64 -1.59 7.95 -22.80
C GLY A 64 -1.82 8.15 -21.30
N LEU A 65 -1.95 9.43 -20.92
CA LEU A 65 -2.14 9.84 -19.53
C LEU A 65 -3.55 9.49 -19.04
N VAL A 66 -3.65 8.80 -17.92
CA VAL A 66 -4.91 8.42 -17.27
C VAL A 66 -5.85 9.61 -17.09
N LYS A 67 -5.32 10.74 -16.61
CA LYS A 67 -6.09 11.97 -16.36
C LYS A 67 -6.68 12.63 -17.62
N ASP A 68 -6.18 12.29 -18.82
CA ASP A 68 -6.63 12.85 -20.09
C ASP A 68 -7.68 11.95 -20.79
N LEU A 69 -7.94 10.75 -20.24
CA LEU A 69 -8.85 9.76 -20.81
C LEU A 69 -10.13 9.62 -19.95
N LEU A 70 -11.26 9.40 -20.63
CA LEU A 70 -12.52 9.02 -19.95
C LEU A 70 -12.43 7.59 -19.47
N TYR A 71 -13.15 7.25 -18.39
CA TYR A 71 -13.23 5.85 -17.95
C TYR A 71 -13.82 4.93 -19.03
N SER A 72 -14.76 5.41 -19.84
CA SER A 72 -15.32 4.65 -20.97
C SER A 72 -14.27 4.29 -22.05
N GLU A 73 -13.16 5.02 -22.14
CA GLU A 73 -12.03 4.71 -23.02
C GLU A 73 -11.11 3.68 -22.32
N ILE A 74 -10.79 3.91 -21.02
CA ILE A 74 -9.91 3.06 -20.23
C ILE A 74 -10.53 1.66 -20.00
N SER A 75 -11.86 1.54 -19.85
CA SER A 75 -12.55 0.26 -19.66
C SER A 75 -12.42 -0.73 -20.82
N LYS A 76 -12.04 -0.24 -22.01
CA LYS A 76 -11.77 -1.07 -23.20
C LYS A 76 -10.34 -1.60 -23.24
N VAL A 77 -9.46 -1.03 -22.43
CA VAL A 77 -8.04 -1.41 -22.37
C VAL A 77 -7.88 -2.62 -21.45
N LYS A 78 -6.90 -3.46 -21.75
CA LYS A 78 -6.60 -4.68 -21.00
C LYS A 78 -5.14 -4.69 -20.53
N THR A 79 -4.90 -5.35 -19.42
CA THR A 79 -3.56 -5.60 -18.92
C THR A 79 -2.80 -6.60 -19.81
N VAL A 80 -1.46 -6.48 -19.87
CA VAL A 80 -0.65 -7.18 -20.87
C VAL A 80 -0.37 -8.64 -20.57
N LYS A 81 -0.30 -9.07 -19.27
CA LYS A 81 0.04 -10.45 -18.91
C LYS A 81 -1.20 -11.36 -18.91
N THR A 82 -2.26 -10.92 -18.28
CA THR A 82 -3.44 -11.76 -17.97
C THR A 82 -4.74 -11.27 -18.61
N ASN A 83 -4.67 -10.21 -19.44
CA ASN A 83 -5.78 -9.66 -20.22
C ASN A 83 -6.98 -9.25 -19.35
N LYS A 84 -6.72 -8.55 -18.22
CA LYS A 84 -7.73 -8.11 -17.26
C LYS A 84 -8.09 -6.63 -17.42
N ASN A 85 -9.23 -6.25 -16.85
CA ASN A 85 -9.62 -4.85 -16.79
C ASN A 85 -8.80 -4.09 -15.77
N ILE A 86 -8.67 -2.76 -15.95
CA ILE A 86 -8.26 -1.83 -14.93
C ILE A 86 -9.50 -1.56 -14.06
N PRO A 87 -9.48 -1.91 -12.76
CA PRO A 87 -10.68 -1.78 -11.94
C PRO A 87 -10.90 -0.35 -11.45
N LEU A 88 -12.16 0.00 -11.21
CA LEU A 88 -12.52 1.14 -10.37
C LEU A 88 -12.25 0.82 -8.89
N LEU A 89 -12.00 1.85 -8.08
CA LEU A 89 -11.92 1.70 -6.62
C LEU A 89 -13.19 1.07 -6.04
N SER A 90 -14.36 1.44 -6.55
CA SER A 90 -15.66 0.87 -6.14
C SER A 90 -15.80 -0.62 -6.48
N GLU A 91 -15.20 -1.09 -7.57
CA GLU A 91 -15.22 -2.51 -7.94
C GLU A 91 -14.37 -3.34 -6.98
N ILE A 92 -13.22 -2.79 -6.49
CA ILE A 92 -12.41 -3.44 -5.44
C ILE A 92 -13.24 -3.64 -4.16
N PHE A 93 -13.97 -2.61 -3.73
CA PHE A 93 -14.78 -2.69 -2.52
C PHE A 93 -16.01 -3.61 -2.70
N ASN A 94 -16.63 -3.64 -3.88
CA ASN A 94 -17.70 -4.59 -4.18
C ASN A 94 -17.22 -6.05 -4.13
N GLU A 95 -16.00 -6.32 -4.61
CA GLU A 95 -15.47 -7.69 -4.69
C GLU A 95 -15.01 -8.19 -3.31
N PHE A 96 -14.34 -7.35 -2.52
CA PHE A 96 -13.69 -7.80 -1.28
C PHE A 96 -14.41 -7.37 -0.01
N ASN A 97 -15.15 -6.25 -0.05
CA ASN A 97 -15.92 -5.71 1.07
C ASN A 97 -15.13 -5.76 2.40
N GLU A 98 -15.65 -6.45 3.42
CA GLU A 98 -15.04 -6.56 4.75
C GLU A 98 -14.06 -7.73 4.92
N THR A 99 -13.74 -8.46 3.85
CA THR A 99 -12.88 -9.66 3.92
C THR A 99 -11.41 -9.34 4.20
N VAL A 100 -10.97 -8.11 3.87
CA VAL A 100 -9.58 -7.66 3.98
C VAL A 100 -9.54 -6.18 4.37
N ASN A 101 -8.39 -5.70 4.83
CA ASN A 101 -8.14 -4.27 5.01
C ASN A 101 -7.43 -3.69 3.77
N TYR A 102 -7.50 -2.38 3.60
CA TYR A 102 -7.05 -1.68 2.40
C TYR A 102 -5.97 -0.66 2.74
N MET A 103 -4.91 -0.61 1.93
CA MET A 103 -3.95 0.48 1.92
C MET A 103 -4.00 1.15 0.55
N ILE A 104 -4.48 2.39 0.49
CA ILE A 104 -4.80 3.10 -0.75
C ILE A 104 -3.77 4.20 -0.96
N GLU A 105 -2.85 4.04 -1.92
CA GLU A 105 -1.88 5.08 -2.25
C GLU A 105 -2.47 6.13 -3.20
N LEU A 106 -2.57 7.36 -2.71
CA LEU A 106 -2.96 8.51 -3.53
C LEU A 106 -1.77 8.93 -4.40
N LYS A 107 -1.92 8.80 -5.72
CA LYS A 107 -0.87 9.17 -6.68
C LYS A 107 -0.95 10.62 -7.14
N GLU A 108 -2.10 11.28 -6.96
CA GLU A 108 -2.35 12.66 -7.35
C GLU A 108 -2.88 13.47 -6.16
N LEU A 109 -2.66 14.79 -6.22
CA LEU A 109 -3.23 15.73 -5.27
C LEU A 109 -4.67 16.07 -5.67
N GLY A 110 -5.51 16.37 -4.67
CA GLY A 110 -6.88 16.84 -4.88
C GLY A 110 -7.92 15.73 -5.03
N ILE A 111 -7.53 14.45 -5.01
CA ILE A 111 -8.45 13.31 -5.12
C ILE A 111 -8.92 12.76 -3.77
N GLU A 112 -8.45 13.35 -2.67
CA GLU A 112 -8.68 12.85 -1.30
C GLU A 112 -10.17 12.73 -0.98
N ASN A 113 -10.94 13.75 -1.36
CA ASN A 113 -12.37 13.79 -1.06
C ASN A 113 -13.15 12.70 -1.80
N GLU A 114 -12.85 12.51 -3.09
CA GLU A 114 -13.48 11.51 -3.94
C GLU A 114 -13.18 10.10 -3.40
N VAL A 115 -11.92 9.82 -3.06
CA VAL A 115 -11.52 8.54 -2.48
C VAL A 115 -12.22 8.30 -1.14
N ILE A 116 -12.22 9.28 -0.21
CA ILE A 116 -12.87 9.13 1.09
C ILE A 116 -14.40 9.00 0.95
N ASN A 117 -15.02 9.70 0.00
CA ASN A 117 -16.45 9.57 -0.25
C ASN A 117 -16.81 8.14 -0.72
N ILE A 118 -15.98 7.54 -1.59
CA ILE A 118 -16.15 6.16 -2.00
C ILE A 118 -15.97 5.21 -0.79
N VAL A 119 -14.90 5.38 0.00
CA VAL A 119 -14.65 4.59 1.22
C VAL A 119 -15.83 4.65 2.19
N LYS A 120 -16.38 5.85 2.43
CA LYS A 120 -17.55 6.05 3.30
C LYS A 120 -18.81 5.39 2.75
N LYS A 121 -19.05 5.46 1.45
CA LYS A 121 -20.21 4.83 0.80
C LYS A 121 -20.24 3.32 1.04
N PHE A 122 -19.08 2.69 1.17
CA PHE A 122 -18.95 1.24 1.45
C PHE A 122 -18.80 0.93 2.95
N ASN A 123 -18.84 1.93 3.85
CA ASN A 123 -18.65 1.79 5.31
C ASN A 123 -17.28 1.18 5.70
N LEU A 124 -16.23 1.45 4.90
CA LEU A 124 -14.90 0.84 5.07
C LEU A 124 -13.86 1.76 5.73
N LEU A 125 -14.28 2.87 6.35
CA LEU A 125 -13.35 3.88 6.86
C LEU A 125 -12.34 3.30 7.86
N GLU A 126 -12.77 2.42 8.76
CA GLU A 126 -11.92 1.79 9.78
C GLU A 126 -11.02 0.68 9.21
N ARG A 127 -11.33 0.20 8.01
CA ARG A 127 -10.55 -0.82 7.30
C ARG A 127 -9.53 -0.23 6.34
N CYS A 128 -9.56 1.09 6.12
CA CYS A 128 -8.68 1.77 5.18
C CYS A 128 -7.52 2.49 5.87
N VAL A 129 -6.38 2.44 5.23
CA VAL A 129 -5.21 3.28 5.46
C VAL A 129 -4.98 4.07 4.19
N ILE A 130 -4.96 5.40 4.27
CA ILE A 130 -4.62 6.25 3.13
C ILE A 130 -3.12 6.50 3.14
N SER A 131 -2.48 6.18 2.04
CA SER A 131 -1.04 6.27 1.87
C SER A 131 -0.69 7.35 0.84
N SER A 132 0.39 8.09 1.06
CA SER A 132 0.91 9.08 0.13
C SER A 132 2.39 9.36 0.34
N ARG A 133 3.04 9.88 -0.71
CA ARG A 133 4.39 10.47 -0.67
C ARG A 133 4.38 11.95 -0.28
N ASN A 134 3.20 12.55 -0.22
CA ASN A 134 3.03 13.96 0.14
C ASN A 134 2.52 14.09 1.57
N LEU A 135 3.41 14.52 2.47
CA LEU A 135 3.10 14.66 3.89
C LEU A 135 2.00 15.68 4.15
N ASN A 136 1.98 16.80 3.41
CA ASN A 136 0.95 17.83 3.59
C ASN A 136 -0.44 17.31 3.17
N GLN A 137 -0.50 16.47 2.12
CA GLN A 137 -1.74 15.79 1.71
C GLN A 137 -2.31 14.94 2.86
N LEU A 138 -1.46 14.17 3.55
CA LEU A 138 -1.88 13.34 4.68
C LEU A 138 -2.27 14.17 5.91
N LYS A 139 -1.56 15.26 6.20
CA LYS A 139 -1.93 16.19 7.29
C LYS A 139 -3.31 16.80 7.04
N ASN A 140 -3.53 17.39 5.88
CA ASN A 140 -4.81 17.97 5.50
C ASN A 140 -5.95 16.93 5.55
N LEU A 141 -5.68 15.70 5.10
CA LEU A 141 -6.62 14.61 5.17
C LEU A 141 -7.01 14.29 6.62
N ARG A 142 -6.02 14.16 7.53
CA ARG A 142 -6.23 13.81 8.93
C ARG A 142 -6.94 14.94 9.70
N GLU A 143 -6.65 16.21 9.40
CA GLU A 143 -7.36 17.35 9.96
C GLU A 143 -8.85 17.34 9.57
N LYS A 144 -9.15 16.94 8.33
CA LYS A 144 -10.53 16.88 7.83
C LYS A 144 -11.27 15.61 8.25
N PHE A 145 -10.56 14.50 8.41
CA PHE A 145 -11.08 13.17 8.73
C PHE A 145 -10.25 12.52 9.84
N SER A 146 -10.49 12.92 11.09
CA SER A 146 -9.67 12.55 12.26
C SER A 146 -9.52 11.03 12.48
N ASN A 147 -10.51 10.24 12.08
CA ASN A 147 -10.53 8.78 12.30
C ASN A 147 -9.86 7.96 11.18
N ILE A 148 -9.40 8.61 10.07
CA ILE A 148 -8.74 7.87 9.00
C ILE A 148 -7.29 7.56 9.39
N ARG A 149 -6.85 6.33 9.19
CA ARG A 149 -5.45 5.95 9.35
C ARG A 149 -4.63 6.37 8.13
N THR A 150 -3.39 6.79 8.35
CA THR A 150 -2.54 7.32 7.30
C THR A 150 -1.16 6.67 7.29
N CYS A 151 -0.59 6.51 6.10
CA CYS A 151 0.75 5.98 5.88
C CYS A 151 1.58 6.96 5.05
N TYR A 152 2.70 7.40 5.58
CA TYR A 152 3.64 8.23 4.82
C TYR A 152 4.72 7.36 4.16
N ASN A 153 4.83 7.48 2.82
CA ASN A 153 5.82 6.74 2.03
C ASN A 153 7.06 7.60 1.82
N ILE A 154 8.14 7.32 2.57
CA ILE A 154 9.43 7.97 2.35
C ILE A 154 10.04 7.45 1.05
N THR A 155 10.19 8.34 0.06
CA THR A 155 10.75 8.02 -1.25
C THR A 155 11.78 9.04 -1.67
N LYS A 156 12.76 8.61 -2.50
CA LYS A 156 13.81 9.49 -2.99
C LYS A 156 13.24 10.63 -3.83
N GLY A 157 13.63 11.86 -3.50
CA GLY A 157 13.32 13.05 -4.30
C GLY A 157 11.91 13.64 -4.10
N ILE A 158 11.12 13.13 -3.16
CA ILE A 158 9.77 13.65 -2.87
C ILE A 158 9.58 13.73 -1.36
N GLY A 159 9.19 14.89 -0.85
CA GLY A 159 8.89 15.12 0.57
C GLY A 159 10.11 14.99 1.47
N LEU A 160 9.91 14.54 2.71
CA LEU A 160 10.98 14.32 3.67
C LEU A 160 11.91 13.19 3.22
N THR A 161 13.21 13.49 3.21
CA THR A 161 14.24 12.46 3.05
C THR A 161 14.33 11.58 4.29
N LEU A 162 14.91 10.38 4.16
CA LEU A 162 15.18 9.53 5.31
C LEU A 162 16.05 10.21 6.38
N ASN A 163 17.05 10.99 5.97
CA ASN A 163 17.93 11.70 6.89
C ASN A 163 17.19 12.78 7.68
N GLU A 164 16.34 13.55 7.02
CA GLU A 164 15.49 14.54 7.68
C GLU A 164 14.52 13.88 8.66
N PHE A 165 13.86 12.78 8.23
CA PHE A 165 13.01 12.00 9.11
C PHE A 165 13.73 11.51 10.36
N LEU A 166 14.98 11.01 10.23
CA LEU A 166 15.78 10.49 11.36
C LEU A 166 16.42 11.58 12.23
N SER A 167 16.49 12.82 11.76
CA SER A 167 17.08 13.96 12.48
C SER A 167 16.06 14.85 13.19
N GLN A 168 14.79 14.78 12.80
CA GLN A 168 13.73 15.61 13.37
C GLN A 168 13.12 14.97 14.62
N GLU A 169 12.73 15.83 15.58
CA GLU A 169 11.76 15.45 16.60
C GLU A 169 10.38 15.31 15.91
N VAL A 170 9.98 14.07 15.66
CA VAL A 170 8.81 13.71 14.84
C VAL A 170 7.50 13.78 15.65
N GLN A 171 7.52 14.41 16.85
CA GLN A 171 6.32 14.50 17.72
C GLN A 171 5.10 15.03 16.99
N ASN A 172 5.29 16.01 16.09
CA ASN A 172 4.19 16.55 15.30
C ASN A 172 3.75 15.66 14.12
N LEU A 173 4.55 14.66 13.73
CA LEU A 173 4.15 13.73 12.66
C LEU A 173 3.19 12.66 13.19
N SER A 174 3.43 12.13 14.38
CA SER A 174 2.59 11.06 14.96
C SER A 174 1.15 11.48 15.25
N THR A 175 0.84 12.77 15.25
CA THR A 175 -0.54 13.26 15.33
C THR A 175 -1.32 13.08 14.03
N HIS A 176 -0.60 12.96 12.89
CA HIS A 176 -1.20 12.89 11.56
C HIS A 176 -0.87 11.61 10.79
N ILE A 177 0.10 10.81 11.27
CA ILE A 177 0.61 9.63 10.59
C ILE A 177 0.61 8.45 11.56
N ASP A 178 0.12 7.29 11.11
CA ASP A 178 0.11 6.04 11.88
C ASP A 178 1.21 5.08 11.40
N PHE A 179 1.51 5.09 10.10
CA PHE A 179 2.45 4.19 9.46
C PHE A 179 3.53 4.95 8.70
N ILE A 180 4.74 4.42 8.69
CA ILE A 180 5.84 4.88 7.84
C ILE A 180 6.30 3.72 6.96
N SER A 181 6.31 3.94 5.65
CA SER A 181 6.73 2.95 4.67
C SER A 181 8.05 3.37 4.01
N LEU A 182 9.01 2.43 3.96
CA LEU A 182 10.35 2.67 3.42
C LEU A 182 10.83 1.50 2.56
N ASN A 183 11.61 1.81 1.51
CA ASN A 183 12.23 0.79 0.67
C ASN A 183 13.10 -0.17 1.50
N SER A 184 13.00 -1.46 1.24
CA SER A 184 13.65 -2.54 2.01
C SER A 184 15.17 -2.42 2.12
N SER A 185 15.83 -1.78 1.15
CA SER A 185 17.28 -1.55 1.19
C SER A 185 17.72 -0.45 2.17
N LEU A 186 16.80 0.40 2.60
CA LEU A 186 17.06 1.54 3.47
C LEU A 186 16.65 1.29 4.94
N ILE A 187 15.96 0.17 5.20
CA ILE A 187 15.56 -0.20 6.57
C ILE A 187 16.80 -0.53 7.40
N SER A 188 16.88 0.10 8.58
CA SER A 188 17.91 -0.11 9.59
C SER A 188 17.30 -0.18 10.99
N GLU A 189 18.04 -0.70 11.97
CA GLU A 189 17.63 -0.69 13.38
C GLU A 189 17.36 0.74 13.88
N LYS A 190 18.17 1.73 13.43
CA LYS A 190 17.96 3.14 13.75
C LYS A 190 16.61 3.63 13.26
N PHE A 191 16.21 3.27 12.02
CA PHE A 191 14.91 3.63 11.46
C PHE A 191 13.76 2.99 12.28
N ILE A 192 13.84 1.69 12.55
CA ILE A 192 12.84 0.97 13.33
C ILE A 192 12.68 1.59 14.72
N LYS A 193 13.79 1.78 15.44
CA LYS A 193 13.78 2.38 16.79
C LYS A 193 13.20 3.80 16.76
N HIS A 194 13.55 4.59 15.75
CA HIS A 194 13.00 5.94 15.57
C HIS A 194 11.47 5.90 15.40
N CYS A 195 10.95 5.04 14.51
CA CYS A 195 9.51 4.88 14.33
C CYS A 195 8.81 4.50 15.65
N LEU A 196 9.33 3.48 16.35
CA LEU A 196 8.71 2.98 17.58
C LEU A 196 8.71 4.02 18.71
N ASN A 197 9.77 4.83 18.82
CA ASN A 197 9.85 5.91 19.81
C ASN A 197 8.77 6.98 19.63
N TYR A 198 8.25 7.13 18.41
CA TYR A 198 7.19 8.08 18.08
C TYR A 198 5.83 7.41 17.83
N ASN A 199 5.66 6.15 18.26
CA ASN A 199 4.43 5.36 18.04
C ASN A 199 4.02 5.21 16.56
N LEU A 200 4.98 5.22 15.64
CA LEU A 200 4.77 4.98 14.23
C LEU A 200 5.02 3.51 13.90
N ILE A 201 4.19 2.93 13.05
CA ILE A 201 4.30 1.55 12.62
C ILE A 201 5.19 1.46 11.38
N PRO A 202 6.41 0.87 11.47
CA PRO A 202 7.32 0.77 10.32
C PRO A 202 6.91 -0.35 9.37
N LEU A 203 6.79 -0.01 8.08
CA LEU A 203 6.50 -0.90 6.97
C LEU A 203 7.65 -0.92 5.96
N SER A 204 7.75 -1.99 5.17
CA SER A 204 8.78 -2.11 4.13
C SER A 204 8.24 -2.71 2.84
N TRP A 205 8.77 -2.24 1.70
CA TRP A 205 8.41 -2.63 0.34
C TRP A 205 9.63 -2.86 -0.55
N ASP A 206 9.43 -3.41 -1.78
CA ASP A 206 10.40 -3.66 -2.83
C ASP A 206 11.41 -4.78 -2.49
N PHE A 207 10.93 -6.00 -2.63
CA PHE A 207 11.72 -7.21 -2.36
C PHE A 207 12.12 -7.98 -3.62
N LEU A 208 11.62 -7.62 -4.82
CA LEU A 208 11.92 -8.33 -6.07
C LEU A 208 13.39 -8.25 -6.50
N LYS A 209 14.12 -7.26 -6.00
CA LYS A 209 15.54 -7.05 -6.34
C LYS A 209 16.52 -7.99 -5.62
N TYR A 210 16.05 -8.76 -4.64
CA TYR A 210 16.91 -9.66 -3.87
C TYR A 210 16.87 -11.05 -4.47
N ASP A 211 18.03 -11.73 -4.52
CA ASP A 211 18.15 -13.15 -4.91
C ASP A 211 17.36 -14.05 -3.95
N ASP A 212 17.40 -13.74 -2.65
CA ASP A 212 16.56 -14.36 -1.63
C ASP A 212 15.72 -13.31 -0.89
N PRO A 213 14.51 -13.02 -1.39
CA PRO A 213 13.57 -12.10 -0.73
C PRO A 213 13.15 -12.58 0.66
N LEU A 214 13.03 -13.89 0.89
CA LEU A 214 12.60 -14.46 2.17
C LEU A 214 13.64 -14.23 3.26
N LEU A 215 14.93 -14.40 2.95
CA LEU A 215 16.01 -14.10 3.86
C LEU A 215 15.99 -12.62 4.29
N LYS A 216 15.84 -11.73 3.30
CA LYS A 216 15.73 -10.28 3.58
C LYS A 216 14.52 -9.95 4.44
N ILE A 217 13.34 -10.49 4.13
CA ILE A 217 12.11 -10.27 4.91
C ILE A 217 12.31 -10.75 6.35
N LYS A 218 12.81 -11.97 6.56
CA LYS A 218 13.10 -12.54 7.88
C LYS A 218 14.08 -11.67 8.67
N SER A 219 15.12 -11.12 8.01
CA SER A 219 16.08 -10.23 8.66
C SER A 219 15.42 -8.93 9.15
N LEU A 220 14.52 -8.34 8.37
CA LEU A 220 13.79 -7.13 8.75
C LEU A 220 12.81 -7.39 9.90
N ILE A 221 12.15 -8.54 9.91
CA ILE A 221 11.26 -8.95 11.00
C ILE A 221 12.04 -9.09 12.32
N LYS A 222 13.23 -9.69 12.27
CA LYS A 222 14.10 -9.86 13.46
C LYS A 222 14.53 -8.54 14.08
N ILE A 223 14.70 -7.48 13.30
CA ILE A 223 15.03 -6.14 13.81
C ILE A 223 13.79 -5.30 14.15
N GLY A 224 12.58 -5.85 14.01
CA GLY A 224 11.35 -5.24 14.54
C GLY A 224 10.45 -4.52 13.52
N ILE A 225 10.60 -4.75 12.20
CA ILE A 225 9.62 -4.29 11.22
C ILE A 225 8.22 -4.84 11.56
N LYS A 226 7.17 -4.05 11.36
CA LYS A 226 5.80 -4.40 11.78
C LYS A 226 4.89 -4.83 10.61
N GLY A 227 5.34 -4.62 9.38
CA GLY A 227 4.61 -5.07 8.20
C GLY A 227 5.46 -5.06 6.94
N ILE A 228 5.08 -5.93 6.03
CA ILE A 228 5.75 -6.12 4.74
C ILE A 228 4.71 -6.01 3.62
N LEU A 229 5.04 -5.20 2.61
CA LEU A 229 4.35 -5.17 1.33
C LEU A 229 4.97 -6.26 0.44
N PHE A 230 4.27 -7.37 0.29
CA PHE A 230 4.75 -8.55 -0.42
C PHE A 230 4.52 -8.43 -1.93
N ASP A 231 5.60 -8.40 -2.70
CA ASP A 231 5.55 -8.44 -4.17
C ASP A 231 5.16 -9.83 -4.71
N ASN A 232 5.56 -10.89 -4.00
CA ASN A 232 5.24 -12.27 -4.32
C ASN A 232 4.29 -12.85 -3.27
N TYR A 233 3.06 -13.13 -3.66
CA TYR A 233 2.02 -13.67 -2.79
C TYR A 233 2.40 -14.97 -2.08
N ARG A 234 3.24 -15.83 -2.70
CA ARG A 234 3.69 -17.10 -2.08
C ARG A 234 4.51 -16.87 -0.81
N ASN A 235 5.25 -15.76 -0.77
CA ASN A 235 6.07 -15.42 0.38
C ASN A 235 5.23 -15.11 1.63
N ILE A 236 3.97 -14.67 1.47
CA ILE A 236 3.04 -14.39 2.59
C ILE A 236 2.85 -15.66 3.42
N LYS A 237 2.45 -16.77 2.77
CA LYS A 237 2.19 -18.04 3.47
C LYS A 237 3.47 -18.61 4.10
N ILE A 238 4.62 -18.48 3.42
CA ILE A 238 5.91 -18.97 3.93
C ILE A 238 6.31 -18.20 5.19
N ILE A 239 6.24 -16.86 5.17
CA ILE A 239 6.59 -16.02 6.32
C ILE A 239 5.59 -16.23 7.46
N LYS A 240 4.30 -16.36 7.17
CA LYS A 240 3.26 -16.66 8.17
C LYS A 240 3.55 -17.95 8.94
N ASN A 241 3.88 -19.01 8.21
CA ASN A 241 4.26 -20.30 8.81
C ASN A 241 5.56 -20.19 9.62
N TRP A 242 6.56 -19.48 9.12
CA TRP A 242 7.80 -19.25 9.84
C TRP A 242 7.60 -18.46 11.14
N LEU A 243 6.78 -17.41 11.13
CA LEU A 243 6.45 -16.63 12.34
C LEU A 243 5.78 -17.50 13.39
N LYS A 244 4.83 -18.34 12.98
CA LYS A 244 4.09 -19.23 13.89
C LYS A 244 4.96 -20.35 14.46
N ASN A 245 5.78 -21.01 13.65
CA ASN A 245 6.47 -22.24 14.01
C ASN A 245 7.87 -21.99 14.59
N ASP A 246 8.63 -21.09 13.96
CA ASP A 246 10.07 -20.94 14.22
C ASP A 246 10.39 -19.66 15.01
N TYR A 247 9.57 -18.61 14.85
CA TYR A 247 9.84 -17.31 15.48
C TYR A 247 8.97 -17.06 16.72
N LYS A 248 7.95 -17.89 16.98
CA LYS A 248 7.05 -17.84 18.13
C LYS A 248 6.47 -16.46 18.45
N LEU A 249 6.18 -15.67 17.43
CA LEU A 249 5.29 -14.53 17.59
C LEU A 249 3.88 -15.10 17.80
N ASN A 250 3.26 -14.79 18.93
CA ASN A 250 1.85 -15.08 19.17
C ASN A 250 1.04 -14.29 18.13
N LEU A 251 0.54 -14.97 17.11
CA LEU A 251 -0.37 -14.48 16.09
C LEU A 251 -1.81 -14.90 16.47
N GLU A 252 -2.19 -14.65 17.74
CA GLU A 252 -3.57 -14.79 18.22
C GLU A 252 -4.33 -13.48 18.07
#